data_db5e7ff9ac40f91e35c00e95291df7a8
#
_entry.id   db5e7ff9ac40f91e35c00e95291df7a8
#
_cell.length_a   1.000
_cell.length_b   1.000
_cell.length_c   1.000
_cell.angle_alpha   90.00
_cell.angle_beta   90.00
_cell.angle_gamma   90.00
#
_symmetry.space_group_name_H-M   'P 1'
#
loop_
_entity.id
_entity.type
_entity.pdbx_description
1 polymer ?
#
loop_
_entity_poly.entity_id
_entity_poly.type
_entity_poly.pdbx_seq_one_letter_code
_entity_poly.pdbx_strand_id
1 'polypeptide(L)' 'NAKSSQTAAKTSETNAKASETAAKSSQDAAAQSESAAASSASAAAASATASANSQKAAKTSETNAKVSETAA' A
#
# COMPACT_ATOMS: atom_id res chain seq x y z
N ASN A 1 -21.42 -44.44 18.84
CA ASN A 1 -22.85 -44.53 18.56
C ASN A 1 -23.31 -43.27 17.81
N ALA A 2 -24.60 -43.22 17.50
CA ALA A 2 -25.15 -42.12 16.68
C ALA A 2 -24.94 -40.76 17.34
N LYS A 3 -25.11 -40.69 18.63
CA LYS A 3 -24.96 -39.44 19.35
C LYS A 3 -23.52 -38.94 19.31
N SER A 4 -22.59 -39.85 19.53
CA SER A 4 -21.18 -39.48 19.47
C SER A 4 -20.78 -38.99 18.06
N SER A 5 -21.32 -39.67 17.04
CA SER A 5 -21.05 -39.26 15.66
C SER A 5 -21.63 -37.90 15.35
N GLN A 6 -22.82 -37.61 15.85
CA GLN A 6 -23.47 -36.31 15.68
C GLN A 6 -22.62 -35.20 16.34
N THR A 7 -22.16 -35.47 17.55
CA THR A 7 -21.35 -34.50 18.26
C THR A 7 -20.07 -34.22 17.52
N ALA A 8 -19.41 -35.28 17.01
CA ALA A 8 -18.17 -35.11 16.25
C ALA A 8 -18.40 -34.30 14.98
N ALA A 9 -19.51 -34.58 14.30
CA ALA A 9 -19.85 -33.87 13.08
C ALA A 9 -20.06 -32.38 13.37
N LYS A 10 -20.74 -32.08 14.45
CA LYS A 10 -20.99 -30.69 14.83
C LYS A 10 -19.71 -29.98 15.17
N THR A 11 -18.81 -30.63 15.87
CA THR A 11 -17.50 -30.06 16.19
C THR A 11 -16.72 -29.77 14.94
N SER A 12 -16.75 -30.69 13.96
CA SER A 12 -16.07 -30.49 12.69
C SER A 12 -16.64 -29.31 11.94
N GLU A 13 -17.96 -29.16 11.94
CA GLU A 13 -18.60 -28.00 11.29
C GLU A 13 -18.15 -26.70 11.94
N THR A 14 -18.15 -26.67 13.26
CA THR A 14 -17.76 -25.49 13.98
C THR A 14 -16.31 -25.11 13.67
N ASN A 15 -15.43 -26.12 13.65
CA ASN A 15 -14.03 -25.87 13.35
C ASN A 15 -13.83 -25.39 11.92
N ALA A 16 -14.59 -25.96 10.98
CA ALA A 16 -14.49 -25.52 9.59
C ALA A 16 -14.94 -24.07 9.44
N LYS A 17 -16.00 -23.72 10.13
CA LYS A 17 -16.49 -22.35 10.10
C LYS A 17 -15.49 -21.37 10.68
N ALA A 18 -14.85 -21.76 11.77
CA ALA A 18 -13.82 -20.92 12.38
C ALA A 18 -12.64 -20.73 11.43
N SER A 19 -12.26 -21.79 10.71
CA SER A 19 -11.17 -21.70 9.75
C SER A 19 -11.53 -20.80 8.58
N GLU A 20 -12.77 -20.87 8.12
CA GLU A 20 -13.23 -19.97 7.05
C GLU A 20 -13.16 -18.53 7.48
N THR A 21 -13.61 -18.25 8.69
CA THR A 21 -13.60 -16.90 9.22
C THR A 21 -12.17 -16.38 9.34
N ALA A 22 -11.27 -17.22 9.82
CA ALA A 22 -9.86 -16.81 9.94
C ALA A 22 -9.24 -16.55 8.58
N ALA A 23 -9.57 -17.40 7.59
CA ALA A 23 -9.05 -17.20 6.23
C ALA A 23 -9.55 -15.89 5.64
N LYS A 24 -10.82 -15.58 5.89
CA LYS A 24 -11.39 -14.33 5.40
C LYS A 24 -10.71 -13.12 6.02
N SER A 25 -10.46 -13.17 7.32
CA SER A 25 -9.75 -12.11 8.00
C SER A 25 -8.35 -11.91 7.43
N SER A 26 -7.67 -13.01 7.13
CA SER A 26 -6.33 -12.93 6.55
C SER A 26 -6.38 -12.32 5.15
N GLN A 27 -7.37 -12.68 4.36
CA GLN A 27 -7.55 -12.09 3.04
C GLN A 27 -7.80 -10.60 3.12
N ASP A 28 -8.65 -10.19 4.06
CA ASP A 28 -8.94 -8.78 4.23
C ASP A 28 -7.70 -8.00 4.64
N ALA A 29 -6.91 -8.56 5.54
CA ALA A 29 -5.68 -7.91 5.98
C ALA A 29 -4.69 -7.78 4.84
N ALA A 30 -4.57 -8.83 4.00
CA ALA A 30 -3.68 -8.78 2.86
C ALA A 30 -4.11 -7.72 1.86
N ALA A 31 -5.42 -7.61 1.63
CA ALA A 31 -5.95 -6.60 0.71
C ALA A 31 -5.65 -5.19 1.23
N GLN A 32 -5.79 -4.97 2.51
CA GLN A 32 -5.48 -3.68 3.10
C GLN A 32 -4.00 -3.34 2.97
N SER A 33 -3.15 -4.34 3.16
CA SER A 33 -1.71 -4.14 3.02
C SER A 33 -1.34 -3.78 1.58
N GLU A 34 -1.99 -4.42 0.62
CA GLU A 34 -1.78 -4.11 -0.78
C GLU A 34 -2.18 -2.67 -1.10
N SER A 35 -3.33 -2.25 -0.57
CA SER A 35 -3.79 -0.88 -0.79
C SER A 35 -2.84 0.13 -0.18
N ALA A 36 -2.35 -0.14 1.02
CA ALA A 36 -1.41 0.75 1.68
C ALA A 36 -0.11 0.84 0.90
N ALA A 37 0.37 -0.29 0.38
CA ALA A 37 1.59 -0.30 -0.42
C ALA A 37 1.42 0.51 -1.70
N ALA A 38 0.26 0.38 -2.34
CA ALA A 38 -0.01 1.15 -3.55
C ALA A 38 -0.05 2.64 -3.27
N SER A 39 -0.66 3.04 -2.16
CA SER A 39 -0.68 4.44 -1.76
C SER A 39 0.72 4.98 -1.49
N SER A 40 1.54 4.18 -0.81
CA SER A 40 2.92 4.59 -0.53
C SER A 40 3.72 4.75 -1.81
N ALA A 41 3.52 3.85 -2.78
CA ALA A 41 4.21 3.94 -4.05
C ALA A 41 3.80 5.21 -4.80
N SER A 42 2.50 5.53 -4.79
CA SER A 42 2.02 6.75 -5.43
C SER A 42 2.61 8.00 -4.77
N ALA A 43 2.68 8.00 -3.45
CA ALA A 43 3.25 9.15 -2.73
C ALA A 43 4.72 9.31 -3.05
N ALA A 44 5.45 8.20 -3.15
CA ALA A 44 6.87 8.26 -3.48
C ALA A 44 7.09 8.80 -4.89
N ALA A 45 6.24 8.39 -5.83
CA ALA A 45 6.34 8.89 -7.19
C ALA A 45 6.06 10.39 -7.25
N ALA A 46 5.07 10.84 -6.50
CA ALA A 46 4.74 12.27 -6.45
C ALA A 46 5.89 13.06 -5.85
N SER A 47 6.54 12.54 -4.82
CA SER A 47 7.68 13.20 -4.21
C SER A 47 8.86 13.30 -5.18
N ALA A 48 9.09 12.23 -5.94
CA ALA A 48 10.16 12.24 -6.93
C ALA A 48 9.91 13.30 -8.00
N THR A 49 8.65 13.40 -8.44
CA THR A 49 8.28 14.41 -9.43
C THR A 49 8.49 15.82 -8.88
N ALA A 50 8.09 16.04 -7.63
CA ALA A 50 8.26 17.34 -7.01
C ALA A 50 9.74 17.70 -6.90
N SER A 51 10.58 16.74 -6.55
CA SER A 51 12.02 16.97 -6.48
C SER A 51 12.60 17.34 -7.84
N ALA A 52 12.17 16.65 -8.88
CA ALA A 52 12.64 16.95 -10.23
C ALA A 52 12.22 18.36 -10.64
N ASN A 53 10.99 18.74 -10.32
CA ASN A 53 10.52 20.08 -10.64
C ASN A 53 11.30 21.15 -9.89
N SER A 54 11.62 20.89 -8.63
CA SER A 54 12.42 21.83 -7.85
C SER A 54 13.83 21.99 -8.42
N GLN A 55 14.42 20.90 -8.88
CA GLN A 55 15.72 20.94 -9.50
C GLN A 55 15.70 21.78 -10.78
N LYS A 56 14.65 21.60 -11.57
CA LYS A 56 14.48 22.38 -12.79
C LYS A 56 14.35 23.87 -12.49
N ALA A 57 13.56 24.20 -11.47
CA ALA A 57 13.38 25.58 -11.10
C ALA A 57 14.68 26.20 -10.62
N ALA A 58 15.46 25.45 -9.86
CA ALA A 58 16.76 25.94 -9.39
C ALA A 58 17.71 26.19 -10.56
N LYS A 59 17.69 25.30 -11.53
CA LYS A 59 18.53 25.46 -12.72
C LYS A 59 18.14 26.68 -13.51
N THR A 60 16.84 26.92 -13.65
CA THR A 60 16.35 28.09 -14.35
C THR A 60 16.80 29.36 -13.64
N SER A 61 16.72 29.36 -12.30
CA SER A 61 17.19 30.53 -11.55
C SER A 61 18.67 30.77 -11.73
N GLU A 62 19.46 29.70 -11.72
CA GLU A 62 20.92 29.83 -11.98
C GLU A 62 21.19 30.44 -13.34
N THR A 63 20.46 29.94 -14.33
CA THR A 63 20.65 30.43 -15.70
C THR A 63 20.29 31.90 -15.80
N ASN A 64 19.18 32.29 -15.18
CA ASN A 64 18.76 33.69 -15.20
C ASN A 64 19.79 34.60 -14.50
N ALA A 65 20.31 34.14 -13.37
CA ALA A 65 21.32 34.89 -12.66
C ALA A 65 22.58 35.09 -13.51
N LYS A 66 22.96 34.03 -14.21
CA LYS A 66 24.13 34.09 -15.08
C LYS A 66 23.93 35.07 -16.23
N VAL A 67 22.75 35.06 -16.81
CA VAL A 67 22.41 36.00 -17.87
C VAL A 67 22.48 37.43 -17.36
N SER A 68 21.94 37.67 -16.17
CA SER A 68 21.98 39.00 -15.58
C SER A 68 23.42 39.48 -15.33
N GLU A 69 24.27 38.58 -14.84
CA GLU A 69 25.68 38.90 -14.63
C GLU A 69 26.34 39.30 -15.94
N THR A 70 26.09 38.54 -16.98
CA THR A 70 26.68 38.77 -18.27
C THR A 70 26.20 40.07 -18.89
N ALA A 71 24.94 40.38 -18.73
CA ALA A 71 24.35 41.59 -19.28
C ALA A 71 24.87 42.86 -18.61
N ALA A 72 25.11 42.73 -17.30
CA ALA A 72 25.63 43.89 -16.56
C ALA A 72 27.03 44.20 -16.96
#